data_35cf7307faf604afa34271a85ee4f93d
#
_entry.id   35cf7307faf604afa34271a85ee4f93d
#
_cell.length_a   1.000
_cell.length_b   1.000
_cell.length_c   1.000
_cell.angle_alpha   90.00
_cell.angle_beta   90.00
_cell.angle_gamma   90.00
#
_symmetry.space_group_name_H-M   'P 1'
#
loop_
_entity.id
_entity.type
_entity.pdbx_description
1 polymer ?
#
loop_
_entity_poly.entity_id
_entity_poly.type
_entity_poly.pdbx_seq_one_letter_code
_entity_poly.pdbx_strand_id
1 'polypeptide(L)'
;MSKLIYLDNAATTQVYPEVLQEMLPYFSEVYSNPSAIYSFASESKKAVDKARTSVAELINAKTDEIYFTGGGSESDNWALKATADAYASKG
;
A
#
# COMPACT_ATOMS: atom_id res chain seq x y z
N MET A 1 33.79 3.24 14.04
CA MET A 1 32.52 3.83 13.59
C MET A 1 31.54 3.86 14.75
N SER A 2 30.96 5.00 15.00
CA SER A 2 29.92 5.11 16.02
C SER A 2 28.64 4.43 15.49
N LYS A 3 27.94 3.74 16.38
CA LYS A 3 26.68 3.07 16.04
C LYS A 3 25.52 4.06 16.26
N LEU A 4 24.74 4.29 15.21
CA LEU A 4 23.55 5.12 15.31
C LEU A 4 22.43 4.36 16.02
N ILE A 5 21.85 4.99 17.02
CA ILE A 5 20.64 4.48 17.69
C ILE A 5 19.52 5.47 17.36
N TYR A 6 18.56 5.03 16.57
CA TYR A 6 17.44 5.86 16.12
C TYR A 6 16.18 5.51 16.89
N LEU A 7 15.63 6.48 17.62
CA LEU A 7 14.48 6.28 18.50
C LEU A 7 13.22 7.04 18.07
N ASP A 8 13.28 7.77 16.95
CA ASP A 8 12.15 8.56 16.46
C ASP A 8 11.36 7.81 15.40
N ASN A 9 11.02 6.56 15.66
CA ASN A 9 10.35 5.67 14.70
C ASN A 9 8.90 6.05 14.43
N ALA A 10 8.31 6.92 15.23
CA ALA A 10 7.00 7.48 14.93
C ALA A 10 7.03 8.40 13.72
N ALA A 11 8.17 9.06 13.47
CA ALA A 11 8.34 9.93 12.30
C ALA A 11 8.65 9.13 11.04
N THR A 12 9.54 8.15 11.15
CA THR A 12 9.94 7.32 10.01
C THR A 12 10.63 6.04 10.48
N THR A 13 10.68 5.05 9.63
CA THR A 13 11.37 3.79 9.89
C THR A 13 12.24 3.43 8.70
N GLN A 14 13.29 2.66 8.97
CA GLN A 14 14.10 2.09 7.92
C GLN A 14 13.32 0.99 7.20
N VAL A 15 13.46 0.93 5.88
CA VAL A 15 12.90 -0.17 5.10
C VAL A 15 13.71 -1.43 5.37
N TYR A 16 13.05 -2.53 5.67
CA TYR A 16 13.75 -3.80 5.84
C TYR A 16 14.45 -4.21 4.55
N PRO A 17 15.68 -4.77 4.62
CA PRO A 17 16.40 -5.18 3.41
C PRO A 17 15.60 -6.15 2.52
N GLU A 18 14.86 -7.07 3.10
CA GLU A 18 14.03 -8.04 2.37
C GLU A 18 12.92 -7.32 1.60
N VAL A 19 12.32 -6.30 2.20
CA VAL A 19 11.28 -5.47 1.55
C VAL A 19 11.87 -4.68 0.40
N LEU A 20 13.03 -4.07 0.62
CA LEU A 20 13.73 -3.31 -0.43
C LEU A 20 14.03 -4.20 -1.64
N GLN A 21 14.50 -5.42 -1.43
CA GLN A 21 14.78 -6.36 -2.51
C GLN A 21 13.52 -6.68 -3.33
N GLU A 22 12.39 -6.85 -2.67
CA GLU A 22 11.11 -7.09 -3.36
C GLU A 22 10.63 -5.87 -4.15
N MET A 23 10.98 -4.67 -3.71
CA MET A 23 10.56 -3.43 -4.37
C MET A 23 11.41 -3.09 -5.61
N LEU A 24 12.69 -3.46 -5.60
CA LEU A 24 13.64 -3.01 -6.63
C LEU A 24 13.19 -3.26 -8.07
N PRO A 25 12.64 -4.43 -8.45
CA PRO A 25 12.23 -4.67 -9.84
C PRO A 25 11.16 -3.69 -10.33
N TYR A 26 10.37 -3.13 -9.44
CA TYR A 26 9.27 -2.24 -9.81
C TYR A 26 9.68 -0.80 -10.09
N PHE A 27 10.95 -0.45 -9.85
CA PHE A 27 11.47 0.87 -10.18
C PHE A 27 11.96 0.97 -11.62
N SER A 28 12.47 -0.12 -12.21
CA SER A 28 13.10 -0.05 -13.52
C SER A 28 12.79 -1.21 -14.47
N GLU A 29 12.25 -2.32 -13.97
CA GLU A 29 11.95 -3.50 -14.79
C GLU A 29 10.45 -3.69 -15.01
N VAL A 30 9.66 -3.69 -13.94
CA VAL A 30 8.20 -3.88 -13.97
C VAL A 30 7.56 -2.59 -13.46
N TYR A 31 7.54 -1.57 -14.29
CA TYR A 31 7.16 -0.22 -13.86
C TYR A 31 5.92 0.34 -14.57
N SER A 32 5.26 -0.44 -15.40
CA SER A 32 4.13 0.07 -16.17
C SER A 32 2.88 0.30 -15.29
N ASN A 33 1.99 1.14 -15.80
CA ASN A 33 0.72 1.43 -15.12
C ASN A 33 -0.14 0.17 -15.06
N PRO A 34 -0.49 -0.34 -13.87
CA PRO A 34 -1.28 -1.57 -13.75
C PRO A 34 -2.68 -1.46 -14.32
N SER A 35 -3.16 -0.24 -14.57
CA SER A 35 -4.48 -0.02 -15.17
C SER A 35 -4.46 0.01 -16.69
N ALA A 36 -3.27 -0.06 -17.33
CA ALA A 36 -3.16 -0.06 -18.78
C ALA A 36 -3.55 -1.42 -19.36
N ILE A 37 -3.98 -1.42 -20.63
CA ILE A 37 -4.52 -2.60 -21.27
C ILE A 37 -3.51 -3.41 -22.08
N TYR A 38 -2.31 -2.88 -22.31
CA TYR A 38 -1.29 -3.62 -23.07
C TYR A 38 -0.57 -4.66 -22.19
N SER A 39 0.02 -5.68 -22.85
CA SER A 39 0.58 -6.86 -22.15
C SER A 39 1.67 -6.53 -21.14
N PHE A 40 2.50 -5.51 -21.40
CA PHE A 40 3.56 -5.09 -20.47
C PHE A 40 2.99 -4.68 -19.10
N ALA A 41 1.76 -4.15 -19.09
CA ALA A 41 1.10 -3.73 -17.85
C ALA A 41 0.57 -4.90 -17.02
N SER A 42 0.41 -6.09 -17.61
CA SER A 42 -0.18 -7.22 -16.90
C SER A 42 0.66 -7.70 -15.72
N GLU A 43 1.98 -7.60 -15.80
CA GLU A 43 2.85 -7.96 -14.67
C GLU A 43 2.70 -7.00 -13.50
N SER A 44 2.59 -5.70 -13.78
CA SER A 44 2.33 -4.70 -12.75
C SER A 44 0.98 -4.95 -12.08
N LYS A 45 -0.04 -5.27 -12.86
CA LYS A 45 -1.36 -5.59 -12.33
C LYS A 45 -1.34 -6.82 -11.45
N LYS A 46 -0.66 -7.88 -11.89
CA LYS A 46 -0.51 -9.12 -11.10
C LYS A 46 0.20 -8.85 -9.78
N ALA A 47 1.22 -8.01 -9.78
CA ALA A 47 1.95 -7.64 -8.58
C ALA A 47 1.06 -6.89 -7.58
N VAL A 48 0.26 -5.94 -8.05
CA VAL A 48 -0.69 -5.20 -7.20
C VAL A 48 -1.75 -6.15 -6.65
N ASP A 49 -2.31 -7.02 -7.47
CA ASP A 49 -3.33 -7.98 -7.03
C ASP A 49 -2.77 -8.95 -5.99
N LYS A 50 -1.54 -9.42 -6.17
CA LYS A 50 -0.86 -10.28 -5.20
C LYS A 50 -0.63 -9.56 -3.88
N ALA A 51 -0.19 -8.31 -3.94
CA ALA A 51 0.02 -7.50 -2.73
C ALA A 51 -1.30 -7.29 -1.98
N ARG A 52 -2.37 -7.01 -2.72
CA ARG A 52 -3.71 -6.85 -2.12
C ARG A 52 -4.16 -8.12 -1.42
N THR A 53 -3.94 -9.27 -2.04
CA THR A 53 -4.26 -10.57 -1.44
C THR A 53 -3.46 -10.81 -0.16
N SER A 54 -2.17 -10.48 -0.18
CA SER A 54 -1.30 -10.64 0.99
C SER A 54 -1.75 -9.78 2.17
N VAL A 55 -2.12 -8.52 1.90
CA VAL A 55 -2.63 -7.63 2.95
C VAL A 55 -3.97 -8.12 3.47
N ALA A 56 -4.87 -8.56 2.58
CA ALA A 56 -6.18 -9.08 2.96
C ALA A 56 -6.04 -10.29 3.89
N GLU A 57 -5.16 -11.22 3.55
CA GLU A 57 -4.91 -12.40 4.38
C GLU A 57 -4.38 -12.03 5.75
N LEU A 58 -3.50 -11.03 5.82
CA LEU A 58 -2.88 -10.60 7.07
C LEU A 58 -3.91 -10.12 8.09
N ILE A 59 -4.97 -9.45 7.63
CA ILE A 59 -6.01 -8.89 8.50
C ILE A 59 -7.33 -9.65 8.43
N ASN A 60 -7.32 -10.82 7.78
CA ASN A 60 -8.51 -11.66 7.61
C ASN A 60 -9.66 -10.92 6.92
N ALA A 61 -9.34 -10.20 5.87
CA ALA A 61 -10.30 -9.45 5.05
C ALA A 61 -10.39 -10.07 3.65
N LYS A 62 -11.39 -9.63 2.89
CA LYS A 62 -11.51 -9.98 1.46
C LYS A 62 -10.67 -9.00 0.64
N THR A 63 -10.25 -9.43 -0.55
CA THR A 63 -9.44 -8.56 -1.43
C THR A 63 -10.18 -7.29 -1.85
N ASP A 64 -11.49 -7.35 -2.01
CA ASP A 64 -12.31 -6.17 -2.36
C ASP A 64 -12.51 -5.19 -1.19
N GLU A 65 -12.05 -5.54 0.00
CA GLU A 65 -12.05 -4.66 1.15
C GLU A 65 -10.72 -3.89 1.32
N ILE A 66 -9.72 -4.15 0.46
CA ILE A 66 -8.40 -3.54 0.55
C ILE A 66 -8.26 -2.46 -0.53
N TYR A 67 -7.90 -1.26 -0.11
CA TYR A 67 -7.68 -0.12 -0.99
C TYR A 67 -6.32 0.50 -0.67
N PHE A 68 -5.47 0.65 -1.69
CA PHE A 68 -4.19 1.32 -1.54
C PHE A 68 -4.36 2.83 -1.74
N THR A 69 -3.73 3.60 -0.89
CA THR A 69 -3.77 5.07 -0.93
C THR A 69 -2.35 5.62 -1.01
N GLY A 70 -2.25 6.91 -1.26
CA GLY A 70 -0.96 7.60 -1.33
C GLY A 70 -0.29 7.81 0.02
N GLY A 71 -1.00 7.58 1.13
CA GLY A 71 -0.44 7.73 2.46
C GLY A 71 -1.49 7.71 3.55
N GLY A 72 -1.04 7.79 4.80
CA GLY A 72 -1.93 7.75 5.96
C GLY A 72 -2.94 8.89 6.00
N SER A 73 -2.53 10.09 5.57
CA SER A 73 -3.45 11.24 5.55
C SER A 73 -4.64 11.00 4.63
N GLU A 74 -4.41 10.45 3.43
CA GLU A 74 -5.49 10.09 2.51
C GLU A 74 -6.38 9.00 3.11
N SER A 75 -5.79 7.97 3.71
CA SER A 75 -6.54 6.89 4.33
C SER A 75 -7.43 7.38 5.47
N ASP A 76 -6.89 8.22 6.35
CA ASP A 76 -7.63 8.77 7.49
C ASP A 76 -8.78 9.66 7.02
N ASN A 77 -8.53 10.53 6.05
CA ASN A 77 -9.57 11.40 5.48
C ASN A 77 -10.66 10.59 4.80
N TRP A 78 -10.29 9.57 4.06
CA TRP A 78 -11.26 8.69 3.41
C TRP A 78 -12.14 7.99 4.44
N ALA A 79 -11.52 7.38 5.47
CA ALA A 79 -12.26 6.67 6.51
C ALA A 79 -13.24 7.59 7.24
N LEU A 80 -12.77 8.77 7.66
CA LEU A 80 -13.61 9.70 8.42
C LEU A 80 -14.72 10.31 7.57
N LYS A 81 -14.38 10.80 6.39
CA LYS A 81 -15.36 11.50 5.53
C LYS A 81 -16.39 10.53 4.95
N ALA A 82 -15.95 9.37 4.48
CA ALA A 82 -16.87 8.38 3.93
C ALA A 82 -17.81 7.83 5.00
N THR A 83 -17.32 7.61 6.21
CA THR A 83 -18.15 7.17 7.34
C THR A 83 -19.17 8.23 7.71
N ALA A 84 -18.74 9.50 7.77
CA ALA A 84 -19.64 10.61 8.05
C ALA A 84 -20.76 10.70 7.01
N ASP A 85 -20.42 10.57 5.73
CA ASP A 85 -21.41 10.61 4.66
C ASP A 85 -22.37 9.41 4.70
N ALA A 86 -21.81 8.20 4.91
CA ALA A 86 -22.61 6.97 4.93
C ALA A 86 -23.62 6.94 6.07
N TYR A 87 -23.27 7.55 7.21
CA TYR A 87 -24.10 7.52 8.41
C TYR A 87 -24.68 8.90 8.79
N ALA A 88 -24.71 9.83 7.85
CA ALA A 88 -25.21 11.20 8.10
C ALA A 88 -26.63 11.23 8.68
N SER A 89 -27.50 10.32 8.22
CA SER A 89 -28.88 10.25 8.69
C SER A 89 -29.01 9.66 10.10
N LYS A 90 -27.96 9.08 10.64
CA LYS A 90 -27.97 8.47 11.97
C LYS A 90 -27.35 9.37 13.05
N GLY A 91 -26.85 10.51 12.66
CA GLY A 91 -26.22 11.45 13.58
C GLY A 91 -24.75 11.20 13.80
#